data_8722f8eb7fc70ed8e0238ab25b2950cf
#
_entry.id   8722f8eb7fc70ed8e0238ab25b2950cf
#
_cell.length_a   1.000
_cell.length_b   1.000
_cell.length_c   1.000
_cell.angle_alpha   90.00
_cell.angle_beta   90.00
_cell.angle_gamma   90.00
#
_symmetry.space_group_name_H-M   'P 1'
#
loop_
_entity.id
_entity.type
_entity.pdbx_description
1 polymer ?
#
loop_
_entity_poly.entity_id
_entity_poly.type
_entity_poly.pdbx_seq_one_letter_code
_entity_poly.pdbx_strand_id
1 'polypeptide(L)'
;RQMCIRDRLWHEILEPYELAVKELQVKFRHLIKEHHGKGLYSPIESVSGRVKSVSSILEKMQRKGIVPEEMEEQVEDIAGIRIICQFVEDIEKVADLIQKRSDIEIKSEKDYIRHMKDSGYRSYHLLVYYTVETMNGPKRIQVEIQIRTMAMDFWATIEHSLQYKYKANIPDHIRERLSAAAKAIIVLDNEMSSVRSEIMDAQNSSQMQRNLITDILNNIENLYKVTNKREVEKIQDEFYHIYAQNDLQELKRFHKELDLIAEGYRAQAITDEL
;
A
#
# COMPACT_ATOMS: atom_id res chain seq x y z
N ARG A 1 -40.79 -4.97 -18.47
CA ARG A 1 -41.26 -4.19 -17.29
C ARG A 1 -40.95 -2.74 -17.60
N GLN A 2 -42.02 -1.90 -17.78
CA GLN A 2 -41.85 -0.45 -17.88
C GLN A 2 -41.27 0.06 -16.56
N MET A 3 -40.05 0.63 -16.59
CA MET A 3 -39.45 1.31 -15.47
C MET A 3 -40.28 2.58 -15.16
N CYS A 4 -40.58 2.81 -13.87
CA CYS A 4 -41.30 4.02 -13.45
C CYS A 4 -40.48 5.27 -13.86
N ILE A 5 -41.14 6.38 -14.25
CA ILE A 5 -40.48 7.62 -14.68
C ILE A 5 -39.47 8.10 -13.62
N ARG A 6 -39.81 7.92 -12.34
CA ARG A 6 -38.93 8.27 -11.20
C ARG A 6 -37.70 7.40 -11.12
N ASP A 7 -37.81 6.09 -11.43
CA ASP A 7 -36.65 5.17 -11.45
C ASP A 7 -35.73 5.45 -12.63
N ARG A 8 -36.29 5.88 -13.76
CA ARG A 8 -35.54 6.28 -14.95
C ARG A 8 -34.67 7.52 -14.66
N LEU A 9 -35.24 8.55 -13.99
CA LEU A 9 -34.51 9.76 -13.64
C LEU A 9 -33.31 9.46 -12.72
N TRP A 10 -33.50 8.64 -11.69
CA TRP A 10 -32.41 8.26 -10.81
C TRP A 10 -31.33 7.42 -11.51
N HIS A 11 -31.74 6.57 -12.44
CA HIS A 11 -30.80 5.81 -13.25
C HIS A 11 -29.93 6.73 -14.10
N GLU A 12 -30.51 7.71 -14.78
CA GLU A 12 -29.77 8.70 -15.59
C GLU A 12 -28.81 9.54 -14.76
N ILE A 13 -29.19 9.91 -13.52
CA ILE A 13 -28.32 10.66 -12.60
C ILE A 13 -27.15 9.80 -12.10
N LEU A 14 -27.38 8.52 -11.77
CA LEU A 14 -26.40 7.66 -11.13
C LEU A 14 -25.49 6.91 -12.12
N GLU A 15 -25.88 6.77 -13.38
CA GLU A 15 -25.09 6.08 -14.40
C GLU A 15 -23.63 6.59 -14.52
N PRO A 16 -23.34 7.91 -14.54
CA PRO A 16 -21.97 8.41 -14.56
C PRO A 16 -21.15 8.02 -13.32
N TYR A 17 -21.81 7.93 -12.14
CA TYR A 17 -21.15 7.48 -10.90
C TYR A 17 -20.85 5.98 -10.95
N GLU A 18 -21.74 5.17 -11.52
CA GLU A 18 -21.48 3.74 -11.73
C GLU A 18 -20.32 3.52 -12.70
N LEU A 19 -20.23 4.32 -13.76
CA LEU A 19 -19.13 4.27 -14.71
C LEU A 19 -17.82 4.61 -14.03
N ALA A 20 -17.75 5.72 -13.28
CA ALA A 20 -16.57 6.12 -12.54
C ALA A 20 -16.08 5.04 -11.56
N VAL A 21 -17.00 4.43 -10.82
CA VAL A 21 -16.67 3.34 -9.90
C VAL A 21 -16.06 2.16 -10.66
N LYS A 22 -16.63 1.75 -11.79
CA LYS A 22 -16.10 0.64 -12.61
C LYS A 22 -14.71 0.96 -13.17
N GLU A 23 -14.52 2.15 -13.75
CA GLU A 23 -13.25 2.57 -14.32
C GLU A 23 -12.15 2.65 -13.26
N LEU A 24 -12.42 3.29 -12.12
CA LEU A 24 -11.46 3.40 -11.03
C LEU A 24 -11.11 2.05 -10.42
N GLN A 25 -12.09 1.13 -10.28
CA GLN A 25 -11.81 -0.23 -9.85
C GLN A 25 -10.85 -0.96 -10.81
N VAL A 26 -11.08 -0.84 -12.12
CA VAL A 26 -10.19 -1.45 -13.14
C VAL A 26 -8.79 -0.86 -13.05
N LYS A 27 -8.68 0.47 -12.96
CA LYS A 27 -7.39 1.18 -12.86
C LYS A 27 -6.60 0.77 -11.61
N PHE A 28 -7.23 0.75 -10.44
CA PHE A 28 -6.54 0.37 -9.20
C PHE A 28 -6.21 -1.13 -9.15
N ARG A 29 -7.08 -2.01 -9.67
CA ARG A 29 -6.77 -3.43 -9.81
C ARG A 29 -5.62 -3.68 -10.80
N HIS A 30 -5.47 -2.82 -11.81
CA HIS A 30 -4.34 -2.89 -12.73
C HIS A 30 -3.01 -2.60 -12.02
N LEU A 31 -2.97 -1.65 -11.08
CA LEU A 31 -1.77 -1.39 -10.26
C LEU A 31 -1.32 -2.64 -9.49
N ILE A 32 -2.26 -3.40 -8.92
CA ILE A 32 -1.93 -4.67 -8.24
C ILE A 32 -1.24 -5.64 -9.23
N LYS A 33 -1.85 -5.82 -10.41
CA LYS A 33 -1.31 -6.71 -11.45
C LYS A 33 0.07 -6.25 -11.95
N GLU A 34 0.26 -4.96 -12.08
CA GLU A 34 1.54 -4.38 -12.52
C GLU A 34 2.67 -4.62 -11.50
N HIS A 35 2.41 -4.46 -10.20
CA HIS A 35 3.37 -4.80 -9.15
C HIS A 35 3.72 -6.28 -9.19
N HIS A 36 2.72 -7.16 -9.22
CA HIS A 36 2.94 -8.61 -9.26
C HIS A 36 3.67 -9.04 -10.53
N GLY A 37 3.35 -8.46 -11.69
CA GLY A 37 4.03 -8.75 -12.96
C GLY A 37 5.51 -8.37 -12.98
N LYS A 38 5.91 -7.41 -12.16
CA LYS A 38 7.31 -7.00 -11.94
C LYS A 38 7.98 -7.72 -10.77
N GLY A 39 7.31 -8.66 -10.12
CA GLY A 39 7.80 -9.33 -8.90
C GLY A 39 7.93 -8.39 -7.70
N LEU A 40 7.22 -7.25 -7.71
CA LEU A 40 7.24 -6.26 -6.65
C LEU A 40 6.08 -6.47 -5.67
N TYR A 41 6.30 -6.10 -4.42
CA TYR A 41 5.24 -6.02 -3.42
C TYR A 41 4.21 -4.97 -3.82
N SER A 42 2.91 -5.34 -3.77
CA SER A 42 1.81 -4.40 -4.00
C SER A 42 1.32 -3.82 -2.67
N PRO A 43 1.27 -2.47 -2.50
CA PRO A 43 0.69 -1.87 -1.30
C PRO A 43 -0.84 -2.00 -1.24
N ILE A 44 -1.47 -2.42 -2.35
CA ILE A 44 -2.90 -2.65 -2.45
C ILE A 44 -3.17 -4.15 -2.40
N GLU A 45 -3.98 -4.60 -1.45
CA GLU A 45 -4.46 -5.98 -1.33
C GLU A 45 -5.73 -6.19 -2.16
N SER A 46 -6.70 -5.30 -2.00
CA SER A 46 -7.95 -5.41 -2.74
C SER A 46 -8.62 -4.05 -2.99
N VAL A 47 -9.47 -4.00 -4.02
CA VAL A 47 -10.24 -2.82 -4.40
C VAL A 47 -11.69 -3.19 -4.59
N SER A 48 -12.56 -2.50 -3.90
CA SER A 48 -14.01 -2.56 -4.07
C SER A 48 -14.59 -1.16 -4.31
N GLY A 49 -15.79 -1.10 -4.84
CA GLY A 49 -16.46 0.17 -5.05
C GLY A 49 -17.96 0.00 -5.08
N ARG A 50 -18.65 1.06 -4.75
CA ARG A 50 -20.12 1.08 -4.76
C ARG A 50 -20.65 2.46 -5.13
N VAL A 51 -21.85 2.49 -5.69
CA VAL A 51 -22.67 3.69 -5.74
C VAL A 51 -23.67 3.63 -4.59
N LYS A 52 -23.88 4.75 -3.92
CA LYS A 52 -24.81 4.88 -2.81
C LYS A 52 -26.25 4.70 -3.28
N SER A 53 -27.04 3.95 -2.54
CA SER A 53 -28.45 3.74 -2.88
C SER A 53 -29.24 5.05 -2.83
N VAL A 54 -30.26 5.17 -3.68
CA VAL A 54 -31.15 6.35 -3.72
C VAL A 54 -31.72 6.68 -2.34
N SER A 55 -32.16 5.66 -1.58
CA SER A 55 -32.69 5.84 -0.23
C SER A 55 -31.63 6.48 0.69
N SER A 56 -30.38 6.01 0.64
CA SER A 56 -29.29 6.55 1.47
C SER A 56 -28.86 7.96 1.05
N ILE A 57 -28.99 8.30 -0.24
CA ILE A 57 -28.77 9.67 -0.74
C ILE A 57 -29.84 10.60 -0.16
N LEU A 58 -31.12 10.22 -0.29
CA LEU A 58 -32.23 11.00 0.22
C LEU A 58 -32.20 11.20 1.75
N GLU A 59 -31.89 10.13 2.50
CA GLU A 59 -31.70 10.22 3.95
C GLU A 59 -30.59 11.19 4.34
N LYS A 60 -29.45 11.17 3.60
CA LYS A 60 -28.33 12.09 3.83
C LYS A 60 -28.71 13.53 3.51
N MET A 61 -29.40 13.75 2.39
CA MET A 61 -29.91 15.06 2.00
C MET A 61 -30.85 15.63 3.07
N GLN A 62 -31.84 14.83 3.50
CA GLN A 62 -32.78 15.24 4.55
C GLN A 62 -32.08 15.60 5.86
N ARG A 63 -31.13 14.77 6.31
CA ARG A 63 -30.38 15.00 7.55
C ARG A 63 -29.52 16.25 7.51
N LYS A 64 -28.97 16.61 6.34
CA LYS A 64 -28.09 17.76 6.16
C LYS A 64 -28.79 19.01 5.64
N GLY A 65 -30.10 18.92 5.30
CA GLY A 65 -30.85 20.03 4.69
C GLY A 65 -30.39 20.36 3.25
N ILE A 66 -29.89 19.37 2.50
CA ILE A 66 -29.37 19.57 1.14
C ILE A 66 -30.55 19.63 0.17
N VAL A 67 -30.61 20.65 -0.68
CA VAL A 67 -31.61 20.76 -1.75
C VAL A 67 -31.22 19.90 -2.95
N PRO A 68 -32.20 19.45 -3.78
CA PRO A 68 -31.92 18.55 -4.90
C PRO A 68 -30.88 19.07 -5.89
N GLU A 69 -30.86 20.39 -6.14
CA GLU A 69 -29.98 21.07 -7.07
C GLU A 69 -28.50 21.01 -6.63
N GLU A 70 -28.25 20.90 -5.32
CA GLU A 70 -26.91 20.85 -4.72
C GLU A 70 -26.47 19.41 -4.38
N MET A 71 -27.30 18.42 -4.69
CA MET A 71 -27.04 17.02 -4.32
C MET A 71 -25.70 16.52 -4.84
N GLU A 72 -25.38 16.72 -6.09
CA GLU A 72 -24.15 16.23 -6.72
C GLU A 72 -22.89 16.89 -6.14
N GLU A 73 -23.00 18.10 -5.59
CA GLU A 73 -21.89 18.85 -5.00
C GLU A 73 -21.71 18.54 -3.51
N GLN A 74 -22.83 18.44 -2.76
CA GLN A 74 -22.79 18.30 -1.29
C GLN A 74 -22.82 16.86 -0.79
N VAL A 75 -23.29 15.90 -1.59
CA VAL A 75 -23.24 14.48 -1.25
C VAL A 75 -21.97 13.86 -1.80
N GLU A 76 -20.88 14.04 -1.08
CA GLU A 76 -19.50 13.68 -1.48
C GLU A 76 -19.27 12.17 -1.70
N ASP A 77 -20.15 11.28 -1.20
CA ASP A 77 -19.98 9.83 -1.18
C ASP A 77 -21.02 9.08 -2.04
N ILE A 78 -21.54 9.70 -3.12
CA ILE A 78 -22.41 9.02 -4.09
C ILE A 78 -21.63 7.89 -4.75
N ALA A 79 -20.42 8.15 -5.28
CA ALA A 79 -19.47 7.13 -5.70
C ALA A 79 -18.44 6.91 -4.60
N GLY A 80 -18.24 5.66 -4.20
CA GLY A 80 -17.25 5.28 -3.20
C GLY A 80 -16.33 4.18 -3.70
N ILE A 81 -15.04 4.36 -3.55
CA ILE A 81 -14.01 3.35 -3.76
C ILE A 81 -13.40 3.00 -2.40
N ARG A 82 -13.18 1.73 -2.15
CA ARG A 82 -12.48 1.24 -0.98
C ARG A 82 -11.25 0.47 -1.42
N ILE A 83 -10.10 0.87 -0.90
CA ILE A 83 -8.82 0.25 -1.12
C ILE A 83 -8.36 -0.33 0.21
N ILE A 84 -8.04 -1.61 0.21
CA ILE A 84 -7.55 -2.33 1.39
C ILE A 84 -6.06 -2.55 1.23
N CYS A 85 -5.31 -2.26 2.30
CA CYS A 85 -3.89 -2.48 2.44
C CYS A 85 -3.64 -3.55 3.51
N GLN A 86 -2.49 -4.23 3.44
CA GLN A 86 -2.09 -5.18 4.49
C GLN A 86 -1.58 -4.44 5.73
N PHE A 87 -0.78 -3.38 5.55
CA PHE A 87 -0.08 -2.68 6.61
C PHE A 87 -0.43 -1.19 6.62
N VAL A 88 -0.21 -0.54 7.77
CA VAL A 88 -0.55 0.87 7.96
C VAL A 88 0.30 1.78 7.05
N GLU A 89 1.59 1.49 6.89
CA GLU A 89 2.50 2.27 6.05
C GLU A 89 2.19 2.17 4.55
N ASP A 90 1.42 1.18 4.13
CA ASP A 90 0.98 1.07 2.74
C ASP A 90 -0.13 2.06 2.41
N ILE A 91 -0.85 2.56 3.42
CA ILE A 91 -1.91 3.56 3.23
C ILE A 91 -1.32 4.85 2.67
N GLU A 92 -0.21 5.35 3.24
CA GLU A 92 0.48 6.54 2.74
C GLU A 92 1.01 6.32 1.31
N LYS A 93 1.60 5.14 1.04
CA LYS A 93 2.07 4.80 -0.31
C LYS A 93 0.93 4.81 -1.34
N VAL A 94 -0.23 4.26 -0.98
CA VAL A 94 -1.40 4.26 -1.86
C VAL A 94 -1.95 5.68 -2.05
N ALA A 95 -2.02 6.49 -1.00
CA ALA A 95 -2.42 7.88 -1.09
C ALA A 95 -1.50 8.66 -2.05
N ASP A 96 -0.18 8.50 -1.91
CA ASP A 96 0.82 9.08 -2.80
C ASP A 96 0.67 8.64 -4.27
N LEU A 97 0.39 7.34 -4.49
CA LEU A 97 0.16 6.81 -5.83
C LEU A 97 -1.08 7.46 -6.48
N ILE A 98 -2.12 7.73 -5.71
CA ILE A 98 -3.33 8.39 -6.21
C ILE A 98 -3.08 9.86 -6.47
N GLN A 99 -2.40 10.56 -5.57
CA GLN A 99 -2.09 11.99 -5.70
C GLN A 99 -1.20 12.31 -6.91
N LYS A 100 -0.32 11.39 -7.32
CA LYS A 100 0.57 11.53 -8.49
C LYS A 100 -0.13 11.27 -9.83
N ARG A 101 -1.39 10.84 -9.83
CA ARG A 101 -2.11 10.54 -11.07
C ARG A 101 -2.60 11.81 -11.75
N SER A 102 -2.43 11.87 -13.06
CA SER A 102 -2.88 12.99 -13.90
C SER A 102 -4.39 12.95 -14.23
N ASP A 103 -5.02 11.77 -14.05
CA ASP A 103 -6.43 11.55 -14.34
C ASP A 103 -7.35 11.68 -13.12
N ILE A 104 -6.79 12.04 -11.97
CA ILE A 104 -7.51 12.25 -10.71
C ILE A 104 -7.09 13.61 -10.14
N GLU A 105 -8.07 14.43 -9.76
CA GLU A 105 -7.83 15.72 -9.09
C GLU A 105 -8.30 15.63 -7.63
N ILE A 106 -7.40 15.90 -6.70
CA ILE A 106 -7.71 15.86 -5.26
C ILE A 106 -8.51 17.11 -4.88
N LYS A 107 -9.70 16.92 -4.31
CA LYS A 107 -10.53 18.00 -3.73
C LYS A 107 -10.18 18.25 -2.27
N SER A 108 -10.11 17.19 -1.48
CA SER A 108 -9.76 17.26 -0.06
C SER A 108 -9.31 15.90 0.46
N GLU A 109 -8.63 15.93 1.61
CA GLU A 109 -8.20 14.72 2.32
C GLU A 109 -8.57 14.80 3.80
N LYS A 110 -8.82 13.63 4.42
CA LYS A 110 -9.12 13.51 5.86
C LYS A 110 -8.37 12.30 6.41
N ASP A 111 -7.40 12.54 7.26
CA ASP A 111 -6.61 11.51 7.91
C ASP A 111 -7.23 11.13 9.27
N TYR A 112 -8.08 10.11 9.27
CA TYR A 112 -8.62 9.50 10.48
C TYR A 112 -7.72 8.39 11.05
N ILE A 113 -6.51 8.19 10.52
CA ILE A 113 -5.51 7.29 11.09
C ILE A 113 -4.77 8.02 12.20
N ARG A 114 -4.29 9.25 11.90
CA ARG A 114 -3.64 10.14 12.88
C ARG A 114 -4.64 10.81 13.80
N HIS A 115 -5.85 11.13 13.29
CA HIS A 115 -6.92 11.83 14.02
C HIS A 115 -8.16 10.93 14.08
N MET A 116 -8.05 9.84 14.86
CA MET A 116 -9.12 8.86 15.06
C MET A 116 -10.41 9.54 15.57
N LYS A 117 -11.57 9.11 15.05
CA LYS A 117 -12.86 9.56 15.58
C LYS A 117 -13.13 8.99 16.97
N ASP A 118 -13.96 9.66 17.75
CA ASP A 118 -14.36 9.21 19.09
C ASP A 118 -14.96 7.80 19.10
N SER A 119 -15.60 7.38 18.01
CA SER A 119 -16.10 6.02 17.84
C SER A 119 -15.03 4.95 17.74
N GLY A 120 -13.77 5.32 17.50
CA GLY A 120 -12.68 4.40 17.16
C GLY A 120 -12.47 4.19 15.66
N TYR A 121 -13.25 4.88 14.82
CA TYR A 121 -13.14 4.76 13.36
C TYR A 121 -11.81 5.30 12.85
N ARG A 122 -11.13 4.49 12.02
CA ARG A 122 -9.88 4.82 11.35
C ARG A 122 -9.97 4.55 9.85
N SER A 123 -9.53 5.48 9.05
CA SER A 123 -9.43 5.38 7.58
C SER A 123 -8.72 6.62 7.05
N TYR A 124 -8.04 6.51 5.91
CA TYR A 124 -7.60 7.67 5.15
C TYR A 124 -8.61 7.92 4.03
N HIS A 125 -9.13 9.14 3.93
CA HIS A 125 -10.13 9.50 2.94
C HIS A 125 -9.56 10.52 1.97
N LEU A 126 -9.70 10.23 0.68
CA LEU A 126 -9.50 11.19 -0.40
C LEU A 126 -10.83 11.48 -1.06
N LEU A 127 -11.22 12.74 -1.09
CA LEU A 127 -12.30 13.20 -1.95
C LEU A 127 -11.68 13.72 -3.24
N VAL A 128 -12.07 13.13 -4.35
CA VAL A 128 -11.46 13.43 -5.65
C VAL A 128 -12.51 13.81 -6.68
N TYR A 129 -12.07 14.56 -7.68
CA TYR A 129 -12.82 14.71 -8.92
C TYR A 129 -12.27 13.74 -9.95
N TYR A 130 -13.18 13.06 -10.62
CA TYR A 130 -12.91 12.14 -11.71
C TYR A 130 -13.83 12.44 -12.89
N THR A 131 -13.29 12.54 -14.10
CA THR A 131 -14.08 12.81 -15.30
C THR A 131 -14.37 11.51 -16.04
N VAL A 132 -15.64 11.26 -16.31
CA VAL A 132 -16.11 10.14 -17.13
C VAL A 132 -16.66 10.66 -18.45
N GLU A 133 -16.48 9.89 -19.52
CA GLU A 133 -17.08 10.18 -20.81
C GLU A 133 -18.49 9.60 -20.89
N THR A 134 -19.46 10.46 -21.14
CA THR A 134 -20.87 10.06 -21.30
C THR A 134 -21.36 10.37 -22.71
N MET A 135 -22.54 9.87 -23.07
CA MET A 135 -23.16 10.21 -24.35
C MET A 135 -23.38 11.74 -24.55
N ASN A 136 -23.48 12.47 -23.44
CA ASN A 136 -23.65 13.92 -23.43
C ASN A 136 -22.34 14.69 -23.28
N GLY A 137 -21.19 14.02 -23.44
CA GLY A 137 -19.85 14.56 -23.26
C GLY A 137 -19.26 14.26 -21.87
N PRO A 138 -18.09 14.85 -21.55
CA PRO A 138 -17.39 14.61 -20.30
C PRO A 138 -18.19 15.12 -19.10
N LYS A 139 -18.34 14.31 -18.08
CA LYS A 139 -18.93 14.67 -16.79
C LYS A 139 -17.92 14.51 -15.67
N ARG A 140 -17.64 15.61 -14.96
CA ARG A 140 -16.77 15.64 -13.77
C ARG A 140 -17.62 15.32 -12.54
N ILE A 141 -17.25 14.29 -11.79
CA ILE A 141 -17.99 13.84 -10.61
C ILE A 141 -17.08 13.70 -9.41
N GLN A 142 -17.66 13.75 -8.23
CA GLN A 142 -16.97 13.51 -6.98
C GLN A 142 -16.96 12.03 -6.63
N VAL A 143 -15.81 11.52 -6.18
CA VAL A 143 -15.62 10.15 -5.71
C VAL A 143 -14.92 10.16 -4.37
N GLU A 144 -15.48 9.49 -3.37
CA GLU A 144 -14.79 9.25 -2.10
C GLU A 144 -13.94 7.98 -2.19
N ILE A 145 -12.64 8.10 -1.97
CA ILE A 145 -11.72 6.96 -1.90
C ILE A 145 -11.34 6.77 -0.43
N GLN A 146 -11.67 5.60 0.12
CA GLN A 146 -11.35 5.18 1.48
C GLN A 146 -10.21 4.17 1.44
N ILE A 147 -9.11 4.48 2.14
CA ILE A 147 -7.93 3.61 2.22
C ILE A 147 -7.81 3.13 3.67
N ARG A 148 -7.72 1.82 3.87
CA ARG A 148 -7.73 1.17 5.19
C ARG A 148 -6.83 -0.05 5.21
N THR A 149 -6.41 -0.48 6.41
CA THR A 149 -5.93 -1.86 6.59
C THR A 149 -7.09 -2.85 6.61
N MET A 150 -6.79 -4.14 6.47
CA MET A 150 -7.76 -5.22 6.63
C MET A 150 -8.44 -5.17 8.00
N ALA A 151 -7.69 -4.89 9.06
CA ALA A 151 -8.20 -4.81 10.41
C ALA A 151 -9.11 -3.59 10.61
N MET A 152 -8.76 -2.44 10.06
CA MET A 152 -9.61 -1.24 10.07
C MET A 152 -10.93 -1.48 9.30
N ASP A 153 -10.88 -2.17 8.16
CA ASP A 153 -12.08 -2.46 7.38
C ASP A 153 -13.00 -3.47 8.08
N PHE A 154 -12.43 -4.49 8.71
CA PHE A 154 -13.18 -5.42 9.54
C PHE A 154 -13.98 -4.69 10.63
N TRP A 155 -13.32 -3.85 11.41
CA TRP A 155 -13.97 -3.08 12.47
C TRP A 155 -15.05 -2.14 11.93
N ALA A 156 -14.74 -1.36 10.90
CA ALA A 156 -15.67 -0.40 10.31
C ALA A 156 -16.91 -1.07 9.70
N THR A 157 -16.75 -2.27 9.15
CA THR A 157 -17.87 -3.05 8.58
C THR A 157 -18.81 -3.53 9.69
N ILE A 158 -18.26 -4.02 10.81
CA ILE A 158 -19.07 -4.48 11.95
C ILE A 158 -19.74 -3.29 12.63
N GLU A 159 -19.01 -2.21 12.91
CA GLU A 159 -19.55 -1.00 13.54
C GLU A 159 -20.71 -0.43 12.73
N HIS A 160 -20.53 -0.28 11.42
CA HIS A 160 -21.59 0.18 10.52
C HIS A 160 -22.82 -0.74 10.51
N SER A 161 -22.61 -2.06 10.51
CA SER A 161 -23.70 -3.03 10.57
C SER A 161 -24.50 -2.94 11.85
N LEU A 162 -23.81 -2.73 12.99
CA LEU A 162 -24.46 -2.57 14.30
C LEU A 162 -25.22 -1.25 14.39
N GLN A 163 -24.64 -0.14 13.91
CA GLN A 163 -25.31 1.16 13.88
C GLN A 163 -26.59 1.12 13.02
N TYR A 164 -26.53 0.46 11.86
CA TYR A 164 -27.69 0.33 10.97
C TYR A 164 -28.83 -0.49 11.60
N LYS A 165 -28.49 -1.64 12.21
CA LYS A 165 -29.48 -2.53 12.85
C LYS A 165 -30.16 -1.91 14.07
N TYR A 166 -29.44 -1.13 14.86
CA TYR A 166 -29.92 -0.57 16.12
C TYR A 166 -30.36 0.90 16.02
N LYS A 167 -30.48 1.47 14.79
CA LYS A 167 -31.02 2.82 14.51
C LYS A 167 -30.54 3.91 15.49
N ALA A 168 -29.22 4.01 15.66
CA ALA A 168 -28.56 5.01 16.51
C ALA A 168 -28.80 4.90 18.04
N ASN A 169 -29.53 3.93 18.54
CA ASN A 169 -29.74 3.70 19.98
C ASN A 169 -28.78 2.64 20.54
N ILE A 170 -27.48 2.78 20.24
CA ILE A 170 -26.47 1.89 20.82
C ILE A 170 -26.22 2.32 22.27
N PRO A 171 -26.40 1.43 23.28
CA PRO A 171 -26.11 1.72 24.67
C PRO A 171 -24.64 2.10 24.89
N ASP A 172 -24.37 2.95 25.86
CA ASP A 172 -23.00 3.46 26.09
C ASP A 172 -21.98 2.37 26.39
N HIS A 173 -22.37 1.34 27.17
CA HIS A 173 -21.48 0.20 27.42
C HIS A 173 -21.08 -0.59 26.17
N ILE A 174 -21.92 -0.59 25.12
CA ILE A 174 -21.59 -1.21 23.83
C ILE A 174 -20.65 -0.29 23.04
N ARG A 175 -20.84 1.04 23.09
CA ARG A 175 -19.91 2.01 22.48
C ARG A 175 -18.51 1.91 23.09
N GLU A 176 -18.43 1.78 24.41
CA GLU A 176 -17.15 1.57 25.11
C GLU A 176 -16.45 0.29 24.64
N ARG A 177 -17.20 -0.81 24.48
CA ARG A 177 -16.65 -2.08 23.96
C ARG A 177 -16.20 -1.97 22.50
N LEU A 178 -16.92 -1.24 21.65
CA LEU A 178 -16.51 -0.98 20.27
C LEU A 178 -15.23 -0.13 20.23
N SER A 179 -15.14 0.88 21.08
CA SER A 179 -13.92 1.69 21.22
C SER A 179 -12.73 0.86 21.74
N ALA A 180 -12.95 -0.04 22.70
CA ALA A 180 -11.91 -0.96 23.17
C ALA A 180 -11.45 -1.91 22.05
N ALA A 181 -12.37 -2.43 21.25
CA ALA A 181 -12.04 -3.25 20.09
C ALA A 181 -11.23 -2.46 19.04
N ALA A 182 -11.55 -1.19 18.79
CA ALA A 182 -10.78 -0.32 17.92
C ALA A 182 -9.33 -0.14 18.40
N LYS A 183 -9.13 0.02 19.71
CA LYS A 183 -7.79 0.10 20.31
C LYS A 183 -7.00 -1.20 20.13
N ALA A 184 -7.65 -2.36 20.27
CA ALA A 184 -7.02 -3.66 20.05
C ALA A 184 -6.56 -3.81 18.57
N ILE A 185 -7.33 -3.29 17.62
CA ILE A 185 -6.96 -3.28 16.20
C ILE A 185 -5.73 -2.39 15.95
N ILE A 186 -5.58 -1.27 16.65
CA ILE A 186 -4.37 -0.44 16.55
C ILE A 186 -3.13 -1.24 16.96
N VAL A 187 -3.23 -1.97 18.07
CA VAL A 187 -2.14 -2.84 18.54
C VAL A 187 -1.82 -3.90 17.50
N LEU A 188 -2.86 -4.57 16.96
CA LEU A 188 -2.68 -5.60 15.93
C LEU A 188 -2.00 -5.04 14.66
N ASP A 189 -2.46 -3.91 14.15
CA ASP A 189 -1.87 -3.26 12.97
C ASP A 189 -0.38 -2.93 13.20
N ASN A 190 -0.04 -2.38 14.38
CA ASN A 190 1.33 -2.02 14.74
C ASN A 190 2.23 -3.26 14.87
N GLU A 191 1.74 -4.32 15.51
CA GLU A 191 2.49 -5.59 15.64
C GLU A 191 2.74 -6.23 14.27
N MET A 192 1.75 -6.22 13.38
CA MET A 192 1.93 -6.76 12.04
C MET A 192 2.95 -5.94 11.22
N SER A 193 2.96 -4.63 11.37
CA SER A 193 3.96 -3.75 10.76
C SER A 193 5.37 -4.01 11.31
N SER A 194 5.50 -4.23 12.64
CA SER A 194 6.78 -4.60 13.27
C SER A 194 7.32 -5.92 12.75
N VAL A 195 6.46 -6.96 12.75
CA VAL A 195 6.82 -8.30 12.22
C VAL A 195 7.28 -8.22 10.77
N ARG A 196 6.56 -7.43 9.94
CA ARG A 196 6.99 -7.21 8.54
C ARG A 196 8.38 -6.59 8.47
N SER A 197 8.64 -5.53 9.24
CA SER A 197 9.94 -4.84 9.25
C SER A 197 11.07 -5.80 9.66
N GLU A 198 10.86 -6.59 10.70
CA GLU A 198 11.84 -7.59 11.15
C GLU A 198 12.14 -8.65 10.08
N ILE A 199 11.11 -9.13 9.38
CA ILE A 199 11.29 -10.09 8.28
C ILE A 199 12.08 -9.44 7.12
N MET A 200 11.74 -8.20 6.74
CA MET A 200 12.43 -7.48 5.68
C MET A 200 13.89 -7.24 6.01
N ASP A 201 14.21 -6.88 7.25
CA ASP A 201 15.58 -6.66 7.72
C ASP A 201 16.37 -7.98 7.71
N ALA A 202 15.77 -9.08 8.15
CA ALA A 202 16.39 -10.40 8.09
C ALA A 202 16.68 -10.84 6.63
N GLN A 203 15.72 -10.61 5.72
CA GLN A 203 15.89 -10.91 4.29
C GLN A 203 16.99 -10.07 3.65
N ASN A 204 17.02 -8.76 3.95
CA ASN A 204 18.05 -7.84 3.45
C ASN A 204 19.45 -8.26 3.96
N SER A 205 19.56 -8.61 5.22
CA SER A 205 20.82 -9.11 5.80
C SER A 205 21.29 -10.39 5.12
N SER A 206 20.38 -11.35 4.90
CA SER A 206 20.70 -12.60 4.21
C SER A 206 21.07 -12.39 2.74
N GLN A 207 20.42 -11.45 2.05
CA GLN A 207 20.79 -11.12 0.67
C GLN A 207 22.14 -10.42 0.59
N MET A 208 22.41 -9.48 1.51
CA MET A 208 23.72 -8.81 1.61
C MET A 208 24.84 -9.82 1.86
N GLN A 209 24.61 -10.79 2.74
CA GLN A 209 25.58 -11.85 3.01
C GLN A 209 25.85 -12.70 1.77
N ARG A 210 24.79 -13.13 1.04
CA ARG A 210 24.96 -13.89 -0.22
C ARG A 210 25.73 -13.12 -1.28
N ASN A 211 25.43 -11.83 -1.48
CA ASN A 211 26.13 -10.99 -2.43
C ASN A 211 27.61 -10.87 -2.04
N LEU A 212 27.91 -10.61 -0.77
CA LEU A 212 29.27 -10.49 -0.25
C LEU A 212 30.07 -11.78 -0.47
N ILE A 213 29.48 -12.95 -0.21
CA ILE A 213 30.11 -14.26 -0.47
C ILE A 213 30.41 -14.42 -1.95
N THR A 214 29.48 -14.05 -2.83
CA THR A 214 29.67 -14.14 -4.29
C THR A 214 30.82 -13.23 -4.72
N ASP A 215 30.90 -12.01 -4.21
CA ASP A 215 31.96 -11.06 -4.55
C ASP A 215 33.32 -11.55 -4.05
N ILE A 216 33.41 -12.11 -2.84
CA ILE A 216 34.64 -12.72 -2.31
C ILE A 216 35.10 -13.87 -3.20
N LEU A 217 34.20 -14.80 -3.57
CA LEU A 217 34.53 -15.93 -4.43
C LEU A 217 35.01 -15.50 -5.82
N ASN A 218 34.36 -14.51 -6.41
CA ASN A 218 34.78 -13.91 -7.68
C ASN A 218 36.18 -13.27 -7.59
N ASN A 219 36.44 -12.57 -6.50
CA ASN A 219 37.77 -11.99 -6.26
C ASN A 219 38.85 -13.06 -6.09
N ILE A 220 38.60 -14.12 -5.33
CA ILE A 220 39.52 -15.25 -5.17
C ILE A 220 39.76 -15.92 -6.55
N GLU A 221 38.72 -16.16 -7.34
CA GLU A 221 38.85 -16.74 -8.70
C GLU A 221 39.72 -15.85 -9.60
N ASN A 222 39.55 -14.54 -9.55
CA ASN A 222 40.35 -13.61 -10.31
C ASN A 222 41.83 -13.59 -9.87
N LEU A 223 42.09 -13.74 -8.57
CA LEU A 223 43.45 -13.85 -8.04
C LEU A 223 44.17 -15.11 -8.55
N TYR A 224 43.48 -16.24 -8.80
CA TYR A 224 44.07 -17.42 -9.41
C TYR A 224 44.65 -17.17 -10.80
N LYS A 225 44.19 -16.11 -11.51
CA LYS A 225 44.67 -15.76 -12.86
C LYS A 225 45.92 -14.89 -12.85
N VAL A 226 46.21 -14.21 -11.72
CA VAL A 226 47.23 -13.14 -11.66
C VAL A 226 48.30 -13.35 -10.57
N THR A 227 48.15 -14.36 -9.71
CA THR A 227 49.12 -14.57 -8.60
C THR A 227 49.43 -16.06 -8.36
N ASN A 228 50.35 -16.31 -7.39
CA ASN A 228 50.82 -17.64 -7.05
C ASN A 228 49.71 -18.49 -6.38
N LYS A 229 49.53 -19.71 -6.89
CA LYS A 229 48.55 -20.67 -6.40
C LYS A 229 48.56 -20.88 -4.88
N ARG A 230 49.75 -20.93 -4.25
CA ARG A 230 49.88 -21.13 -2.80
C ARG A 230 49.34 -19.98 -1.96
N GLU A 231 49.37 -18.75 -2.48
CA GLU A 231 48.83 -17.58 -1.78
C GLU A 231 47.31 -17.55 -1.87
N VAL A 232 46.80 -17.89 -3.04
CA VAL A 232 45.30 -17.98 -3.21
C VAL A 232 44.72 -19.10 -2.37
N GLU A 233 45.38 -20.25 -2.24
CA GLU A 233 44.95 -21.34 -1.35
C GLU A 233 44.86 -20.89 0.11
N LYS A 234 45.80 -20.09 0.62
CA LYS A 234 45.73 -19.53 1.98
C LYS A 234 44.56 -18.57 2.16
N ILE A 235 44.31 -17.67 1.19
CA ILE A 235 43.18 -16.76 1.20
C ILE A 235 41.86 -17.52 1.17
N GLN A 236 41.81 -18.60 0.41
CA GLN A 236 40.66 -19.46 0.32
C GLN A 236 40.41 -20.23 1.65
N ASP A 237 41.42 -20.73 2.29
CA ASP A 237 41.30 -21.40 3.58
C ASP A 237 40.84 -20.43 4.68
N GLU A 238 41.35 -19.19 4.68
CA GLU A 238 40.89 -18.14 5.59
C GLU A 238 39.44 -17.77 5.36
N PHE A 239 39.02 -17.62 4.10
CA PHE A 239 37.64 -17.40 3.75
C PHE A 239 36.73 -18.51 4.29
N TYR A 240 37.09 -19.79 4.10
CA TYR A 240 36.26 -20.90 4.59
C TYR A 240 36.18 -20.93 6.12
N HIS A 241 37.26 -20.52 6.81
CA HIS A 241 37.26 -20.42 8.26
C HIS A 241 36.27 -19.34 8.74
N ILE A 242 36.30 -18.15 8.14
CA ILE A 242 35.38 -17.03 8.44
C ILE A 242 33.94 -17.39 8.07
N TYR A 243 33.76 -18.00 6.91
CA TYR A 243 32.44 -18.44 6.46
C TYR A 243 31.77 -19.45 7.42
N ALA A 244 32.56 -20.38 7.97
CA ALA A 244 32.07 -21.36 8.95
C ALA A 244 31.59 -20.72 10.26
N GLN A 245 32.10 -19.56 10.62
CA GLN A 245 31.69 -18.81 11.83
C GLN A 245 30.39 -18.03 11.62
N ASN A 246 29.94 -17.85 10.38
CA ASN A 246 28.72 -17.14 10.00
C ASN A 246 28.64 -15.68 10.53
N ASP A 247 29.81 -15.03 10.68
CA ASP A 247 29.92 -13.65 11.14
C ASP A 247 29.98 -12.67 9.94
N LEU A 248 28.90 -11.89 9.76
CA LEU A 248 28.80 -10.91 8.68
C LEU A 248 29.83 -9.78 8.79
N GLN A 249 30.24 -9.40 10.01
CA GLN A 249 31.21 -8.33 10.20
C GLN A 249 32.61 -8.79 9.80
N GLU A 250 32.98 -10.00 10.16
CA GLU A 250 34.25 -10.63 9.75
C GLU A 250 34.30 -10.82 8.23
N LEU A 251 33.18 -11.29 7.60
CA LEU A 251 33.08 -11.38 6.14
C LEU A 251 33.28 -10.02 5.44
N LYS A 252 32.67 -8.95 5.98
CA LYS A 252 32.84 -7.60 5.44
C LYS A 252 34.28 -7.09 5.56
N ARG A 253 34.94 -7.40 6.67
CA ARG A 253 36.35 -7.02 6.88
C ARG A 253 37.25 -7.76 5.89
N PHE A 254 37.05 -9.07 5.79
CA PHE A 254 37.79 -9.92 4.87
C PHE A 254 37.65 -9.49 3.41
N HIS A 255 36.43 -9.16 2.99
CA HIS A 255 36.16 -8.65 1.63
C HIS A 255 36.98 -7.38 1.35
N LYS A 256 37.00 -6.41 2.28
CA LYS A 256 37.77 -5.19 2.10
C LYS A 256 39.30 -5.45 2.01
N GLU A 257 39.83 -6.37 2.82
CA GLU A 257 41.23 -6.77 2.78
C GLU A 257 41.53 -7.47 1.44
N LEU A 258 40.65 -8.33 0.98
CA LEU A 258 40.78 -9.02 -0.32
C LEU A 258 40.74 -8.04 -1.51
N ASP A 259 39.88 -7.03 -1.47
CA ASP A 259 39.87 -5.99 -2.50
C ASP A 259 41.20 -5.24 -2.61
N LEU A 260 41.81 -4.86 -1.46
CA LEU A 260 43.10 -4.21 -1.43
C LEU A 260 44.22 -5.10 -2.00
N ILE A 261 44.19 -6.39 -1.67
CA ILE A 261 45.12 -7.38 -2.22
C ILE A 261 44.95 -7.50 -3.73
N ALA A 262 43.71 -7.61 -4.21
CA ALA A 262 43.39 -7.73 -5.64
C ALA A 262 43.80 -6.47 -6.43
N GLU A 263 43.63 -5.29 -5.87
CA GLU A 263 44.09 -4.03 -6.47
C GLU A 263 45.64 -3.98 -6.56
N GLY A 264 46.35 -4.43 -5.52
CA GLY A 264 47.82 -4.49 -5.51
C GLY A 264 48.34 -5.38 -6.64
N TYR A 265 47.78 -6.56 -6.85
CA TYR A 265 48.20 -7.46 -7.94
C TYR A 265 47.84 -6.93 -9.32
N ARG A 266 46.73 -6.24 -9.50
CA ARG A 266 46.37 -5.57 -10.76
C ARG A 266 47.36 -4.46 -11.12
N ALA A 267 47.76 -3.67 -10.12
CA ALA A 267 48.77 -2.61 -10.32
C ALA A 267 50.15 -3.16 -10.71
N GLN A 268 50.57 -4.28 -10.12
CA GLN A 268 51.82 -4.95 -10.49
C GLN A 268 51.79 -5.52 -11.90
N ALA A 269 50.68 -6.18 -12.29
CA ALA A 269 50.57 -6.76 -13.63
C ALA A 269 50.64 -5.71 -14.75
N ILE A 270 50.12 -4.49 -14.51
CA ILE A 270 50.25 -3.38 -15.47
C ILE A 270 51.70 -2.85 -15.57
N THR A 271 52.44 -2.92 -14.47
CA THR A 271 53.85 -2.44 -14.43
C THR A 271 54.80 -3.42 -15.10
N ASP A 272 54.48 -4.72 -15.11
CA ASP A 272 55.26 -5.78 -15.73
C ASP A 272 55.03 -5.91 -17.26
N GLU A 273 53.96 -5.29 -17.80
CA GLU A 273 53.67 -5.21 -19.25
C GLU A 273 54.25 -3.95 -19.93
N LEU A 274 54.88 -3.03 -19.19
CA LEU A 274 55.52 -1.80 -19.69
C LEU A 274 57.06 -1.94 -19.68
#